data_95298aa069438b82322271e852f93dfc
#
_entry.id   95298aa069438b82322271e852f93dfc
#
_cell.length_a   1.000
_cell.length_b   1.000
_cell.length_c   1.000
_cell.angle_alpha   90.00
_cell.angle_beta   90.00
_cell.angle_gamma   90.00
#
_symmetry.space_group_name_H-M   'P 1'
#
loop_
_entity.id
_entity.type
_entity.pdbx_description
1 polymer ?
#
loop_
_entity_poly.entity_id
_entity_poly.type
_entity_poly.pdbx_seq_one_letter_code
_entity_poly.pdbx_strand_id
1 'polypeptide(L)'
;MDTKIDFKDPAYYENRELSWIKFDQRVLSEARDKSIPLLERLKFVSITSSNLDEFFMVRVASLKDMVHAKYKKRDIAGMTATEQLSAINKQARELVNIQYSTFSRSLMPLLRKEGIYLLDAHEDLNEEQARFVDRYFMENVYPVLTPMAVDRSEEHTSELQ
;
A
#
# COMPACT_ATOMS: atom_id res chain seq x y z
N MET A 1 47.59 11.33 -6.33
CA MET A 1 47.29 9.89 -6.11
C MET A 1 45.90 9.66 -6.70
N ASP A 2 45.83 9.08 -7.88
CA ASP A 2 44.56 8.67 -8.45
C ASP A 2 44.03 7.48 -7.63
N THR A 3 43.10 7.73 -6.74
CA THR A 3 42.38 6.67 -6.04
C THR A 3 41.50 5.93 -7.08
N LYS A 4 41.98 4.76 -7.50
CA LYS A 4 41.25 3.90 -8.43
C LYS A 4 39.90 3.52 -7.78
N ILE A 5 38.82 4.00 -8.34
CA ILE A 5 37.45 3.72 -7.84
C ILE A 5 37.19 2.23 -8.00
N ASP A 6 36.85 1.53 -6.90
CA ASP A 6 36.36 0.15 -6.94
C ASP A 6 34.83 0.13 -7.11
N PHE A 7 34.38 -0.04 -8.33
CA PHE A 7 32.94 -0.14 -8.65
C PHE A 7 32.23 -1.38 -8.06
N LYS A 8 32.95 -2.23 -7.32
CA LYS A 8 32.32 -3.33 -6.56
C LYS A 8 31.98 -2.94 -5.12
N ASP A 9 32.37 -1.76 -4.67
CA ASP A 9 32.04 -1.28 -3.34
C ASP A 9 30.54 -1.04 -3.22
N PRO A 10 29.83 -1.73 -2.28
CA PRO A 10 28.40 -1.54 -2.04
C PRO A 10 28.00 -0.09 -1.76
N ALA A 11 28.91 0.75 -1.30
CA ALA A 11 28.66 2.17 -1.02
C ALA A 11 28.24 2.97 -2.27
N TYR A 12 28.55 2.48 -3.48
CA TYR A 12 28.12 3.10 -4.74
C TYR A 12 26.73 2.67 -5.20
N TYR A 13 26.06 1.77 -4.49
CA TYR A 13 24.80 1.19 -4.91
C TYR A 13 23.70 1.46 -3.90
N GLU A 14 22.51 1.66 -4.39
CA GLU A 14 21.30 1.67 -3.61
C GLU A 14 20.58 0.31 -3.69
N ASN A 15 20.01 -0.15 -2.58
CA ASN A 15 19.16 -1.34 -2.61
C ASN A 15 17.96 -1.10 -3.52
N ARG A 16 17.68 -2.06 -4.42
CA ARG A 16 16.67 -1.94 -5.45
C ARG A 16 15.26 -1.75 -4.88
N GLU A 17 14.93 -2.43 -3.80
CA GLU A 17 13.59 -2.39 -3.20
C GLU A 17 13.36 -1.06 -2.46
N LEU A 18 14.39 -0.51 -1.82
CA LEU A 18 14.31 0.83 -1.21
C LEU A 18 14.23 1.93 -2.28
N SER A 19 14.96 1.79 -3.37
CA SER A 19 14.85 2.68 -4.52
C SER A 19 13.44 2.65 -5.13
N TRP A 20 12.80 1.48 -5.16
CA TRP A 20 11.42 1.34 -5.64
C TRP A 20 10.43 2.09 -4.73
N ILE A 21 10.57 2.01 -3.41
CA ILE A 21 9.73 2.79 -2.49
C ILE A 21 9.91 4.29 -2.71
N LYS A 22 11.14 4.76 -2.96
CA LYS A 22 11.40 6.16 -3.31
C LYS A 22 10.74 6.57 -4.63
N PHE A 23 10.68 5.65 -5.61
CA PHE A 23 9.92 5.89 -6.83
C PHE A 23 8.43 6.09 -6.51
N ASP A 24 7.84 5.22 -5.69
CA ASP A 24 6.42 5.32 -5.34
C ASP A 24 6.12 6.57 -4.47
N GLN A 25 7.08 7.03 -3.66
CA GLN A 25 7.00 8.33 -3.00
C GLN A 25 6.91 9.50 -4.00
N ARG A 26 7.61 9.42 -5.15
CA ARG A 26 7.48 10.43 -6.23
C ARG A 26 6.10 10.35 -6.89
N VAL A 27 5.57 9.16 -7.11
CA VAL A 27 4.18 8.97 -7.59
C VAL A 27 3.19 9.65 -6.64
N LEU A 28 3.33 9.41 -5.33
CA LEU A 28 2.49 10.06 -4.32
C LEU A 28 2.68 11.59 -4.28
N SER A 29 3.87 12.11 -4.64
CA SER A 29 4.10 13.55 -4.65
C SER A 29 3.21 14.29 -5.65
N GLU A 30 2.84 13.65 -6.78
CA GLU A 30 1.89 14.19 -7.74
C GLU A 30 0.49 14.42 -7.13
N ALA A 31 0.06 13.52 -6.22
CA ALA A 31 -1.19 13.71 -5.48
C ALA A 31 -1.17 14.95 -4.56
N ARG A 32 0.00 15.44 -4.20
CA ARG A 32 0.21 16.58 -3.30
C ARG A 32 0.45 17.89 -4.04
N ASP A 33 0.74 17.84 -5.33
CA ASP A 33 0.91 19.01 -6.16
C ASP A 33 -0.45 19.66 -6.46
N LYS A 34 -0.63 20.89 -6.01
CA LYS A 34 -1.88 21.64 -6.17
C LYS A 34 -2.11 22.14 -7.61
N SER A 35 -1.10 22.11 -8.47
CA SER A 35 -1.23 22.46 -9.88
C SER A 35 -1.93 21.37 -10.71
N ILE A 36 -1.97 20.14 -10.16
CA ILE A 36 -2.63 18.98 -10.79
C ILE A 36 -4.14 19.00 -10.45
N PRO A 37 -5.03 18.69 -11.42
CA PRO A 37 -6.47 18.62 -11.21
C PRO A 37 -6.85 17.64 -10.09
N LEU A 38 -7.87 17.98 -9.30
CA LEU A 38 -8.25 17.25 -8.07
C LEU A 38 -8.44 15.74 -8.28
N LEU A 39 -9.16 15.34 -9.33
CA LEU A 39 -9.43 13.93 -9.61
C LEU A 39 -8.17 13.17 -10.09
N GLU A 40 -7.25 13.85 -10.78
CA GLU A 40 -5.95 13.26 -11.13
C GLU A 40 -5.09 13.06 -9.87
N ARG A 41 -5.12 14.00 -8.94
CA ARG A 41 -4.45 13.84 -7.63
C ARG A 41 -5.00 12.63 -6.86
N LEU A 42 -6.32 12.44 -6.87
CA LEU A 42 -6.96 11.26 -6.26
C LEU A 42 -6.50 9.96 -6.95
N LYS A 43 -6.37 9.97 -8.28
CA LYS A 43 -5.86 8.86 -9.06
C LYS A 43 -4.42 8.48 -8.67
N PHE A 44 -3.54 9.45 -8.44
CA PHE A 44 -2.17 9.18 -7.97
C PHE A 44 -2.13 8.52 -6.59
N VAL A 45 -3.05 8.86 -5.67
CA VAL A 45 -3.19 8.14 -4.39
C VAL A 45 -3.56 6.67 -4.63
N SER A 46 -4.50 6.40 -5.55
CA SER A 46 -4.91 5.04 -5.91
C SER A 46 -3.78 4.25 -6.58
N ILE A 47 -3.02 4.88 -7.49
CA ILE A 47 -1.85 4.26 -8.13
C ILE A 47 -0.80 3.88 -7.07
N THR A 48 -0.53 4.76 -6.10
CA THR A 48 0.40 4.45 -4.99
C THR A 48 -0.06 3.21 -4.21
N SER A 49 -1.37 3.07 -3.93
CA SER A 49 -1.90 1.86 -3.28
C SER A 49 -1.66 0.60 -4.10
N SER A 50 -2.05 0.61 -5.37
CA SER A 50 -1.89 -0.56 -6.26
C SER A 50 -0.42 -0.95 -6.42
N ASN A 51 0.47 0.03 -6.51
CA ASN A 51 1.91 -0.18 -6.57
C ASN A 51 2.43 -0.87 -5.30
N LEU A 52 1.98 -0.40 -4.12
CA LEU A 52 2.37 -1.02 -2.84
C LEU A 52 1.85 -2.46 -2.73
N ASP A 53 0.61 -2.74 -3.12
CA ASP A 53 0.05 -4.08 -3.09
C ASP A 53 0.89 -5.04 -3.95
N GLU A 54 1.20 -4.67 -5.20
CA GLU A 54 2.07 -5.48 -6.07
C GLU A 54 3.47 -5.65 -5.49
N PHE A 55 4.04 -4.58 -4.94
CA PHE A 55 5.36 -4.62 -4.30
C PHE A 55 5.40 -5.62 -3.15
N PHE A 56 4.39 -5.62 -2.28
CA PHE A 56 4.32 -6.56 -1.16
C PHE A 56 4.06 -8.00 -1.63
N MET A 57 3.14 -8.20 -2.58
CA MET A 57 2.82 -9.54 -3.10
C MET A 57 3.99 -10.20 -3.84
N VAL A 58 4.83 -9.42 -4.51
CA VAL A 58 5.91 -9.98 -5.34
C VAL A 58 7.28 -9.83 -4.66
N ARG A 59 7.68 -8.59 -4.34
CA ARG A 59 9.04 -8.29 -3.89
C ARG A 59 9.26 -8.66 -2.43
N VAL A 60 8.35 -8.21 -1.56
CA VAL A 60 8.46 -8.50 -0.13
C VAL A 60 8.25 -9.98 0.15
N ALA A 61 7.33 -10.64 -0.55
CA ALA A 61 7.14 -12.08 -0.47
C ALA A 61 8.45 -12.84 -0.79
N SER A 62 9.10 -12.52 -1.91
CA SER A 62 10.38 -13.13 -2.29
C SER A 62 11.48 -12.93 -1.23
N LEU A 63 11.55 -11.75 -0.59
CA LEU A 63 12.49 -11.52 0.50
C LEU A 63 12.16 -12.33 1.75
N LYS A 64 10.88 -12.53 2.06
CA LYS A 64 10.46 -13.41 3.16
C LYS A 64 10.86 -14.86 2.91
N ASP A 65 10.69 -15.34 1.69
CA ASP A 65 11.14 -16.69 1.29
C ASP A 65 12.65 -16.86 1.45
N MET A 66 13.43 -15.84 1.06
CA MET A 66 14.88 -15.84 1.30
C MET A 66 15.23 -15.94 2.78
N VAL A 67 14.49 -15.26 3.66
CA VAL A 67 14.70 -15.33 5.12
C VAL A 67 14.34 -16.72 5.64
N HIS A 68 13.21 -17.29 5.22
CA HIS A 68 12.80 -18.65 5.60
C HIS A 68 13.82 -19.70 5.14
N ALA A 69 14.36 -19.55 3.93
CA ALA A 69 15.44 -20.39 3.39
C ALA A 69 16.81 -20.14 4.04
N LYS A 70 16.90 -19.24 5.03
CA LYS A 70 18.15 -18.84 5.70
C LYS A 70 19.24 -18.38 4.74
N TYR A 71 18.84 -17.73 3.65
CA TYR A 71 19.75 -17.19 2.63
C TYR A 71 20.54 -16.01 3.17
N LYS A 72 21.85 -16.09 3.19
CA LYS A 72 22.74 -15.12 3.85
C LYS A 72 23.49 -14.20 2.88
N LYS A 73 23.36 -14.44 1.57
CA LYS A 73 24.08 -13.59 0.59
C LYS A 73 23.53 -12.17 0.64
N ARG A 74 24.45 -11.20 0.61
CA ARG A 74 24.12 -9.78 0.53
C ARG A 74 23.81 -9.39 -0.91
N ASP A 75 22.96 -8.39 -1.09
CA ASP A 75 22.71 -7.77 -2.39
C ASP A 75 23.88 -6.86 -2.79
N ILE A 76 23.73 -6.17 -3.94
CA ILE A 76 24.77 -5.27 -4.46
C ILE A 76 24.99 -4.05 -3.54
N ALA A 77 23.98 -3.64 -2.76
CA ALA A 77 24.09 -2.57 -1.76
C ALA A 77 24.57 -3.07 -0.39
N GLY A 78 25.00 -4.33 -0.29
CA GLY A 78 25.54 -4.92 0.92
C GLY A 78 24.51 -5.34 1.96
N MET A 79 23.22 -5.42 1.64
CA MET A 79 22.13 -5.76 2.57
C MET A 79 21.74 -7.22 2.47
N THR A 80 21.53 -7.88 3.63
CA THR A 80 20.86 -9.18 3.73
C THR A 80 19.35 -9.03 3.54
N ALA A 81 18.62 -10.12 3.23
CA ALA A 81 17.16 -10.11 3.10
C ALA A 81 16.46 -9.58 4.38
N THR A 82 16.97 -9.93 5.57
CA THR A 82 16.44 -9.44 6.84
C THR A 82 16.61 -7.93 7.01
N GLU A 83 17.79 -7.41 6.69
CA GLU A 83 18.09 -5.96 6.73
C GLU A 83 17.21 -5.20 5.74
N GLN A 84 16.99 -5.75 4.53
CA GLN A 84 16.11 -5.19 3.52
C GLN A 84 14.67 -5.13 4.04
N LEU A 85 14.11 -6.22 4.58
CA LEU A 85 12.75 -6.25 5.12
C LEU A 85 12.54 -5.22 6.24
N SER A 86 13.53 -5.08 7.13
CA SER A 86 13.46 -4.08 8.21
C SER A 86 13.39 -2.64 7.66
N ALA A 87 14.24 -2.32 6.69
CA ALA A 87 14.28 -1.00 6.05
C ALA A 87 13.02 -0.73 5.22
N ILE A 88 12.52 -1.73 4.48
CA ILE A 88 11.27 -1.68 3.71
C ILE A 88 10.10 -1.35 4.65
N ASN A 89 9.94 -2.09 5.76
CA ASN A 89 8.87 -1.87 6.70
C ASN A 89 8.85 -0.43 7.24
N LYS A 90 10.01 0.12 7.54
CA LYS A 90 10.11 1.51 7.99
C LYS A 90 9.63 2.49 6.91
N GLN A 91 10.21 2.40 5.71
CA GLN A 91 9.90 3.34 4.63
C GLN A 91 8.47 3.19 4.09
N ALA A 92 7.95 1.96 4.02
CA ALA A 92 6.57 1.72 3.62
C ALA A 92 5.56 2.32 4.61
N ARG A 93 5.80 2.23 5.93
CA ARG A 93 4.96 2.88 6.93
C ARG A 93 4.97 4.41 6.79
N GLU A 94 6.13 5.00 6.52
CA GLU A 94 6.23 6.44 6.27
C GLU A 94 5.43 6.85 5.02
N LEU A 95 5.57 6.09 3.92
CA LEU A 95 4.82 6.31 2.68
C LEU A 95 3.31 6.21 2.91
N VAL A 96 2.83 5.16 3.57
CA VAL A 96 1.41 4.94 3.89
C VAL A 96 0.86 6.06 4.77
N ASN A 97 1.60 6.51 5.78
CA ASN A 97 1.18 7.63 6.62
C ASN A 97 1.00 8.93 5.80
N ILE A 98 1.91 9.20 4.87
CA ILE A 98 1.81 10.36 3.97
C ILE A 98 0.61 10.18 3.03
N GLN A 99 0.39 8.99 2.48
CA GLN A 99 -0.73 8.66 1.59
C GLN A 99 -2.08 8.91 2.28
N TYR A 100 -2.29 8.31 3.47
CA TYR A 100 -3.53 8.51 4.24
C TYR A 100 -3.72 9.95 4.66
N SER A 101 -2.66 10.64 5.09
CA SER A 101 -2.74 12.07 5.42
C SER A 101 -3.10 12.92 4.19
N THR A 102 -2.55 12.61 3.02
CA THR A 102 -2.88 13.29 1.76
C THR A 102 -4.34 13.05 1.38
N PHE A 103 -4.81 11.82 1.44
CA PHE A 103 -6.19 11.47 1.16
C PHE A 103 -7.15 12.16 2.13
N SER A 104 -7.02 11.88 3.44
CA SER A 104 -8.02 12.28 4.44
C SER A 104 -8.01 13.78 4.73
N ARG A 105 -6.81 14.41 4.82
CA ARG A 105 -6.70 15.82 5.25
C ARG A 105 -6.63 16.81 4.10
N SER A 106 -6.25 16.36 2.90
CA SER A 106 -6.12 17.25 1.74
C SER A 106 -7.22 17.02 0.70
N LEU A 107 -7.34 15.77 0.18
CA LEU A 107 -8.23 15.49 -0.95
C LEU A 107 -9.69 15.40 -0.54
N MET A 108 -10.02 14.71 0.55
CA MET A 108 -11.40 14.56 1.01
C MET A 108 -12.13 15.87 1.24
N PRO A 109 -11.53 16.89 1.92
CA PRO A 109 -12.17 18.19 2.06
C PRO A 109 -12.36 18.92 0.72
N LEU A 110 -11.46 18.75 -0.23
CA LEU A 110 -11.57 19.36 -1.57
C LEU A 110 -12.69 18.70 -2.38
N LEU A 111 -12.79 17.34 -2.35
CA LEU A 111 -13.88 16.61 -2.99
C LEU A 111 -15.25 17.07 -2.48
N ARG A 112 -15.40 17.24 -1.15
CA ARG A 112 -16.64 17.75 -0.54
C ARG A 112 -17.01 19.15 -1.05
N LYS A 113 -16.03 20.03 -1.26
CA LYS A 113 -16.25 21.36 -1.84
C LYS A 113 -16.76 21.30 -3.28
N GLU A 114 -16.36 20.28 -4.03
CA GLU A 114 -16.83 20.02 -5.40
C GLU A 114 -18.14 19.19 -5.43
N GLY A 115 -18.79 18.98 -4.27
CA GLY A 115 -20.04 18.23 -4.17
C GLY A 115 -19.87 16.70 -4.25
N ILE A 116 -18.67 16.20 -4.12
CA ILE A 116 -18.37 14.76 -4.12
C ILE A 116 -18.20 14.29 -2.68
N TYR A 117 -19.10 13.42 -2.23
CA TYR A 117 -19.13 12.87 -0.88
C TYR A 117 -18.84 11.37 -0.92
N LEU A 118 -17.74 10.95 -0.27
CA LEU A 118 -17.52 9.54 0.06
C LEU A 118 -18.07 9.31 1.45
N LEU A 119 -19.01 8.37 1.53
CA LEU A 119 -19.66 7.97 2.77
C LEU A 119 -19.09 6.59 3.14
N ASP A 120 -18.64 6.44 4.36
CA ASP A 120 -17.96 5.24 4.87
C ASP A 120 -18.75 4.53 5.99
N ALA A 121 -19.84 5.14 6.44
CA ALA A 121 -20.71 4.56 7.44
C ALA A 121 -22.19 4.64 7.02
N HIS A 122 -22.98 3.62 7.37
CA HIS A 122 -24.41 3.57 7.06
C HIS A 122 -25.18 4.70 7.75
N GLU A 123 -24.74 5.12 8.92
CA GLU A 123 -25.31 6.20 9.72
C GLU A 123 -25.18 7.59 9.07
N ASP A 124 -24.26 7.74 8.11
CA ASP A 124 -24.08 8.97 7.34
C ASP A 124 -25.08 9.11 6.18
N LEU A 125 -25.86 8.05 5.90
CA LEU A 125 -26.86 8.02 4.83
C LEU A 125 -28.14 8.68 5.25
N ASN A 126 -28.78 9.41 4.33
CA ASN A 126 -30.16 9.80 4.53
C ASN A 126 -31.12 8.58 4.31
N GLU A 127 -32.39 8.70 4.69
CA GLU A 127 -33.34 7.59 4.63
C GLU A 127 -33.53 6.97 3.23
N GLU A 128 -33.45 7.77 2.17
CA GLU A 128 -33.59 7.30 0.79
C GLU A 128 -32.34 6.51 0.36
N GLN A 129 -31.16 7.02 0.68
CA GLN A 129 -29.89 6.36 0.43
C GLN A 129 -29.79 5.05 1.20
N ALA A 130 -30.15 5.04 2.50
CA ALA A 130 -30.15 3.85 3.33
C ALA A 130 -31.05 2.76 2.74
N ARG A 131 -32.31 3.11 2.40
CA ARG A 131 -33.25 2.16 1.74
C ARG A 131 -32.70 1.61 0.42
N PHE A 132 -32.01 2.44 -0.37
CA PHE A 132 -31.38 1.99 -1.61
C PHE A 132 -30.25 1.00 -1.33
N VAL A 133 -29.34 1.33 -0.40
CA VAL A 133 -28.19 0.49 -0.06
C VAL A 133 -28.63 -0.84 0.53
N ASP A 134 -29.61 -0.84 1.45
CA ASP A 134 -30.16 -2.05 2.08
C ASP A 134 -30.79 -2.98 1.03
N ARG A 135 -31.59 -2.41 0.13
CA ARG A 135 -32.19 -3.19 -0.96
C ARG A 135 -31.11 -3.75 -1.90
N TYR A 136 -30.16 -2.93 -2.32
CA TYR A 136 -29.07 -3.36 -3.19
C TYR A 136 -28.24 -4.48 -2.55
N PHE A 137 -27.95 -4.36 -1.25
CA PHE A 137 -27.25 -5.41 -0.51
C PHE A 137 -28.03 -6.71 -0.52
N MET A 138 -29.32 -6.67 -0.18
CA MET A 138 -30.16 -7.88 -0.11
C MET A 138 -30.36 -8.55 -1.48
N GLU A 139 -30.51 -7.77 -2.54
CA GLU A 139 -30.80 -8.29 -3.88
C GLU A 139 -29.54 -8.73 -4.65
N ASN A 140 -28.40 -8.06 -4.45
CA ASN A 140 -27.21 -8.24 -5.30
C ASN A 140 -25.98 -8.75 -4.56
N VAL A 141 -25.80 -8.42 -3.30
CA VAL A 141 -24.61 -8.77 -2.53
C VAL A 141 -24.84 -10.01 -1.68
N TYR A 142 -25.89 -9.99 -0.86
CA TYR A 142 -26.20 -11.09 0.07
C TYR A 142 -26.31 -12.47 -0.61
N PRO A 143 -26.95 -12.64 -1.80
CA PRO A 143 -27.07 -13.93 -2.45
C PRO A 143 -25.76 -14.57 -2.91
N VAL A 144 -24.70 -13.78 -3.07
CA VAL A 144 -23.36 -14.27 -3.49
C VAL A 144 -22.40 -14.50 -2.33
N LEU A 145 -22.81 -14.11 -1.10
CA LEU A 145 -22.01 -14.34 0.09
C LEU A 145 -22.21 -15.78 0.58
N THR A 146 -21.12 -16.43 0.95
CA THR A 146 -21.16 -17.71 1.65
C THR A 146 -20.95 -17.46 3.15
N PRO A 147 -22.01 -17.58 3.98
CA PRO A 147 -21.82 -17.45 5.43
C PRO A 147 -20.89 -18.54 5.94
N MET A 148 -19.86 -18.17 6.65
CA MET A 148 -18.99 -19.10 7.35
C MET A 148 -19.26 -19.03 8.84
N ALA A 149 -19.41 -20.19 9.48
CA ALA A 149 -19.48 -20.25 10.93
C ALA A 149 -18.07 -19.94 11.50
N VAL A 150 -17.98 -18.96 12.38
CA VAL A 150 -16.77 -18.72 13.16
C VAL A 150 -16.79 -19.69 14.33
N ASP A 151 -16.15 -20.84 14.18
CA ASP A 151 -15.97 -21.85 15.21
C ASP A 151 -14.52 -21.84 15.72
N ARG A 152 -14.36 -22.17 17.02
CA ARG A 152 -13.03 -22.32 17.64
C ARG A 152 -12.15 -23.41 17.00
N SER A 153 -12.73 -24.34 16.26
CA SER A 153 -11.98 -25.39 15.53
C SER A 153 -11.24 -24.88 14.30
N GLU A 154 -11.53 -23.65 13.81
CA GLU A 154 -10.91 -23.11 12.60
C GLU A 154 -9.71 -22.18 12.88
N GLU A 155 -9.36 -21.93 14.15
CA GLU A 155 -8.14 -21.19 14.49
C GLU A 155 -6.84 -21.82 13.94
N HIS A 156 -6.88 -23.10 13.53
CA HIS A 156 -5.72 -23.81 12.97
C HIS A 156 -5.63 -23.79 11.44
N THR A 157 -6.66 -23.35 10.71
CA THR A 157 -6.65 -23.32 9.25
C THR A 157 -6.11 -22.03 8.65
N SER A 158 -6.10 -20.95 9.41
CA SER A 158 -5.56 -19.66 8.97
C SER A 158 -4.03 -19.57 9.00
N GLU A 159 -3.35 -20.55 9.63
CA GLU A 159 -1.87 -20.58 9.67
C GLU A 159 -1.24 -21.29 8.48
N LEU A 160 -2.03 -21.86 7.55
CA LEU A 160 -1.56 -22.64 6.40
C LEU A 160 -1.81 -22.00 5.03
N GLN A 161 -2.18 -20.70 4.99
CA GLN A 161 -2.30 -19.96 3.74
C GLN A 161 -1.29 -18.83 3.64
#